data_cdc36ab56905299a05847ba0e404899a
#
_entry.id   cdc36ab56905299a05847ba0e404899a
#
_cell.length_a   1.000
_cell.length_b   1.000
_cell.length_c   1.000
_cell.angle_alpha   90.00
_cell.angle_beta   90.00
_cell.angle_gamma   90.00
#
_symmetry.space_group_name_H-M   'P 1'
#
loop_
_entity.id
_entity.type
_entity.pdbx_description
1 polymer ?
#
loop_
_entity_poly.entity_id
_entity_poly.type
_entity_poly.pdbx_seq_one_letter_code
_entity_poly.pdbx_strand_id
1 'polypeptide(L)'
;MSVHPLLVAMGLGLASLAAQAGTDKPQVNLYIWSEYMAPDTLSRFEEQSGVRVVADHFDSLETVETKLLTGRSGYDLVLTAGQHLSRAIASGALQPLDKTRLPHFAGLDAEFVEHMAAFDPGNRYAGIYAWGTTGIGYQQQAIAARMADAPTDSWAMLLDPQVVSRFADCGVSYLNDPNEVFAAAFRYLGLDINKQSLDDLKLAEAHLAKVRPSIRYFDNDRNINDLANGDTCLAMSWNGNVSIAAAQAAEAGKAHSLHYRIPKEGTLLWFDAMVIPKDAPNPQAAHALMDHLMQPEVIAAITNSTYYANAVPAANPSVDPAILNDPGTYPPQAVRAGLYTKNDNAKAFNRALTRAFSRLKSGT
;
A
#
# COMPACT_ATOMS: atom_id res chain seq x y z
N MET A 1 -4.68 -73.53 67.65
CA MET A 1 -4.90 -72.12 67.41
C MET A 1 -4.23 -71.76 66.08
N SER A 2 -4.99 -71.64 65.04
CA SER A 2 -4.51 -71.46 63.63
C SER A 2 -4.76 -70.03 63.18
N VAL A 3 -3.72 -69.34 62.83
CA VAL A 3 -3.79 -67.94 62.36
C VAL A 3 -3.60 -67.95 60.83
N HIS A 4 -4.60 -67.51 60.07
CA HIS A 4 -4.53 -67.33 58.61
C HIS A 4 -4.05 -65.91 58.27
N PRO A 5 -3.10 -65.70 57.35
CA PRO A 5 -2.79 -64.37 56.82
C PRO A 5 -3.70 -64.04 55.66
N LEU A 6 -4.31 -62.84 55.71
CA LEU A 6 -5.03 -62.17 54.56
C LEU A 6 -4.04 -61.65 53.54
N LEU A 7 -4.14 -62.11 52.29
CA LEU A 7 -3.45 -61.51 51.15
C LEU A 7 -4.31 -60.36 50.62
N VAL A 8 -3.77 -59.12 50.69
CA VAL A 8 -4.33 -57.95 50.07
C VAL A 8 -3.70 -57.80 48.68
N ALA A 9 -4.52 -58.03 47.66
CA ALA A 9 -4.12 -57.80 46.26
C ALA A 9 -4.26 -56.31 45.93
N MET A 10 -3.13 -55.62 45.74
CA MET A 10 -3.06 -54.23 45.31
C MET A 10 -3.12 -54.17 43.77
N GLY A 11 -4.30 -53.84 43.24
CA GLY A 11 -4.51 -53.66 41.80
C GLY A 11 -3.92 -52.31 41.37
N LEU A 12 -2.83 -52.33 40.60
CA LEU A 12 -2.31 -51.15 39.87
C LEU A 12 -3.24 -50.83 38.71
N GLY A 13 -4.07 -49.80 38.85
CA GLY A 13 -4.79 -49.16 37.77
C GLY A 13 -3.84 -48.29 36.94
N LEU A 14 -3.43 -48.77 35.75
CA LEU A 14 -2.79 -47.96 34.74
C LEU A 14 -3.85 -46.98 34.17
N ALA A 15 -3.90 -45.76 34.69
CA ALA A 15 -4.62 -44.64 34.07
C ALA A 15 -3.80 -44.22 32.85
N SER A 16 -4.26 -44.61 31.66
CA SER A 16 -3.78 -44.06 30.39
C SER A 16 -4.19 -42.58 30.30
N LEU A 17 -3.23 -41.70 30.57
CA LEU A 17 -3.34 -40.29 30.16
C LEU A 17 -3.28 -40.28 28.62
N ALA A 18 -4.46 -40.33 27.97
CA ALA A 18 -4.57 -39.89 26.62
C ALA A 18 -4.28 -38.36 26.62
N ALA A 19 -3.06 -37.99 26.25
CA ALA A 19 -2.74 -36.61 25.92
C ALA A 19 -3.70 -36.19 24.80
N GLN A 20 -4.69 -35.40 25.11
CA GLN A 20 -5.42 -34.64 24.12
C GLN A 20 -4.39 -33.67 23.51
N ALA A 21 -3.73 -34.10 22.44
CA ALA A 21 -3.12 -33.18 21.52
C ALA A 21 -4.26 -32.32 20.97
N GLY A 22 -4.45 -31.16 21.53
CA GLY A 22 -5.31 -30.14 20.95
C GLY A 22 -4.80 -29.95 19.52
N THR A 23 -5.61 -30.30 18.54
CA THR A 23 -5.35 -29.99 17.15
C THR A 23 -5.60 -28.50 16.98
N ASP A 24 -4.71 -27.65 17.52
CA ASP A 24 -4.68 -26.27 17.11
C ASP A 24 -4.44 -26.28 15.59
N LYS A 25 -5.41 -25.78 14.85
CA LYS A 25 -5.26 -25.64 13.40
C LYS A 25 -3.98 -24.84 13.14
N PRO A 26 -3.19 -25.22 12.12
CA PRO A 26 -2.05 -24.39 11.72
C PRO A 26 -2.53 -22.97 11.51
N GLN A 27 -1.71 -22.00 11.95
CA GLN A 27 -2.09 -20.60 11.96
C GLN A 27 -1.09 -19.79 11.14
N VAL A 28 -1.56 -18.70 10.52
CA VAL A 28 -0.74 -17.67 9.89
C VAL A 28 -1.14 -16.30 10.45
N ASN A 29 -0.15 -15.53 10.91
CA ASN A 29 -0.34 -14.19 11.42
C ASN A 29 -0.02 -13.18 10.32
N LEU A 30 -1.04 -12.46 9.86
CA LEU A 30 -0.97 -11.45 8.81
C LEU A 30 -0.92 -10.05 9.40
N TYR A 31 -0.05 -9.17 8.87
CA TYR A 31 -0.01 -7.75 9.21
C TYR A 31 -0.20 -6.92 7.94
N ILE A 32 -1.33 -6.22 7.85
CA ILE A 32 -1.82 -5.58 6.63
C ILE A 32 -2.49 -4.24 6.94
N TRP A 33 -2.65 -3.37 5.94
CA TRP A 33 -3.47 -2.16 6.04
C TRP A 33 -4.93 -2.49 6.39
N SER A 34 -5.60 -1.59 7.11
CA SER A 34 -7.05 -1.70 7.35
C SER A 34 -7.84 -1.64 6.04
N GLU A 35 -8.92 -2.42 5.94
CA GLU A 35 -9.83 -2.43 4.78
C GLU A 35 -9.15 -2.65 3.42
N TYR A 36 -8.03 -3.35 3.41
CA TYR A 36 -7.18 -3.53 2.22
C TYR A 36 -7.33 -4.91 1.58
N MET A 37 -8.55 -5.50 1.68
CA MET A 37 -8.84 -6.86 1.20
C MET A 37 -10.33 -7.00 0.91
N ALA A 38 -10.69 -7.93 0.03
CA ALA A 38 -12.09 -8.31 -0.16
C ALA A 38 -12.63 -9.06 1.08
N PRO A 39 -13.88 -8.89 1.44
CA PRO A 39 -14.43 -9.38 2.73
C PRO A 39 -14.28 -10.89 2.97
N ASP A 40 -14.36 -11.71 1.90
CA ASP A 40 -14.33 -13.16 1.97
C ASP A 40 -12.94 -13.79 1.71
N THR A 41 -11.91 -12.98 1.44
CA THR A 41 -10.58 -13.45 1.02
C THR A 41 -9.96 -14.40 2.04
N LEU A 42 -9.94 -14.02 3.31
CA LEU A 42 -9.30 -14.83 4.35
C LEU A 42 -10.11 -16.07 4.70
N SER A 43 -11.44 -15.97 4.77
CA SER A 43 -12.30 -17.12 5.04
C SER A 43 -12.20 -18.18 3.94
N ARG A 44 -12.12 -17.78 2.68
CA ARG A 44 -11.87 -18.71 1.55
C ARG A 44 -10.53 -19.41 1.66
N PHE A 45 -9.48 -18.70 2.05
CA PHE A 45 -8.18 -19.32 2.31
C PHE A 45 -8.25 -20.34 3.45
N GLU A 46 -8.90 -19.99 4.58
CA GLU A 46 -9.07 -20.89 5.73
C GLU A 46 -9.84 -22.16 5.35
N GLU A 47 -10.90 -22.05 4.55
CA GLU A 47 -11.70 -23.17 4.08
C GLU A 47 -10.89 -24.10 3.16
N GLN A 48 -10.08 -23.52 2.26
CA GLN A 48 -9.30 -24.30 1.29
C GLN A 48 -8.06 -24.94 1.88
N SER A 49 -7.36 -24.23 2.78
CA SER A 49 -6.07 -24.66 3.32
C SER A 49 -6.17 -25.38 4.66
N GLY A 50 -7.24 -25.17 5.41
CA GLY A 50 -7.36 -25.59 6.81
C GLY A 50 -6.48 -24.76 7.77
N VAL A 51 -5.79 -23.73 7.29
CA VAL A 51 -4.93 -22.84 8.08
C VAL A 51 -5.76 -21.65 8.55
N ARG A 52 -5.75 -21.37 9.85
CA ARG A 52 -6.41 -20.21 10.42
C ARG A 52 -5.60 -18.95 10.15
N VAL A 53 -6.25 -17.83 9.80
CA VAL A 53 -5.60 -16.53 9.65
C VAL A 53 -5.92 -15.64 10.85
N VAL A 54 -4.90 -15.04 11.43
CA VAL A 54 -5.03 -13.95 12.41
C VAL A 54 -4.48 -12.70 11.77
N ALA A 55 -5.36 -11.75 11.47
CA ALA A 55 -4.99 -10.50 10.83
C ALA A 55 -4.97 -9.36 11.85
N ASP A 56 -3.83 -8.67 11.91
CA ASP A 56 -3.67 -7.38 12.59
C ASP A 56 -3.48 -6.29 11.55
N HIS A 57 -3.89 -5.07 11.89
CA HIS A 57 -3.85 -3.94 10.98
C HIS A 57 -2.84 -2.88 11.42
N PHE A 58 -2.29 -2.17 10.45
CA PHE A 58 -1.44 -1.01 10.68
C PHE A 58 -1.97 0.21 9.91
N ASP A 59 -1.50 1.37 10.33
CA ASP A 59 -1.83 2.70 9.79
C ASP A 59 -0.61 3.42 9.22
N SER A 60 0.60 2.88 9.44
CA SER A 60 1.83 3.49 8.92
C SER A 60 2.93 2.45 8.61
N LEU A 61 3.67 2.70 7.53
CA LEU A 61 4.82 1.87 7.14
C LEU A 61 6.00 2.01 8.11
N GLU A 62 6.12 3.12 8.83
CA GLU A 62 7.12 3.31 9.87
C GLU A 62 6.91 2.34 11.04
N THR A 63 5.65 2.08 11.40
CA THR A 63 5.30 1.08 12.42
C THR A 63 5.67 -0.33 11.94
N VAL A 64 5.36 -0.66 10.69
CA VAL A 64 5.75 -1.93 10.06
C VAL A 64 7.28 -2.10 10.06
N GLU A 65 8.00 -1.10 9.58
CA GLU A 65 9.46 -1.10 9.54
C GLU A 65 10.06 -1.31 10.92
N THR A 66 9.57 -0.59 11.92
CA THR A 66 10.05 -0.73 13.31
C THR A 66 9.86 -2.16 13.81
N LYS A 67 8.70 -2.77 13.57
CA LYS A 67 8.44 -4.17 13.95
C LYS A 67 9.38 -5.15 13.24
N LEU A 68 9.57 -4.99 11.93
CA LEU A 68 10.48 -5.84 11.15
C LEU A 68 11.94 -5.72 11.61
N LEU A 69 12.42 -4.49 11.84
CA LEU A 69 13.81 -4.24 12.25
C LEU A 69 14.09 -4.66 13.69
N THR A 70 13.10 -4.59 14.57
CA THR A 70 13.25 -5.04 15.98
C THR A 70 13.30 -6.56 16.07
N GLY A 71 12.68 -7.27 15.13
CA GLY A 71 12.51 -8.72 15.14
C GLY A 71 11.50 -9.20 16.17
N ARG A 72 11.20 -10.50 16.13
CA ARG A 72 10.18 -11.16 16.99
C ARG A 72 8.82 -10.49 16.91
N SER A 73 8.48 -10.08 15.69
CA SER A 73 7.20 -9.40 15.41
C SER A 73 6.00 -10.31 15.70
N GLY A 74 6.19 -11.63 15.60
CA GLY A 74 5.13 -12.62 15.72
C GLY A 74 4.30 -12.79 14.46
N TYR A 75 4.58 -12.01 13.41
CA TYR A 75 3.89 -12.12 12.14
C TYR A 75 4.60 -13.07 11.19
N ASP A 76 3.79 -13.71 10.33
CA ASP A 76 4.24 -14.64 9.31
C ASP A 76 4.28 -14.02 7.93
N LEU A 77 3.25 -13.21 7.59
CA LEU A 77 3.13 -12.46 6.36
C LEU A 77 2.87 -10.99 6.68
N VAL A 78 3.65 -10.11 6.07
CA VAL A 78 3.57 -8.66 6.33
C VAL A 78 3.50 -7.92 5.01
N LEU A 79 2.62 -6.92 4.91
CA LEU A 79 2.66 -5.95 3.82
C LEU A 79 3.63 -4.83 4.17
N THR A 80 4.41 -4.43 3.17
CA THR A 80 5.33 -3.28 3.22
C THR A 80 5.43 -2.65 1.84
N ALA A 81 6.09 -1.53 1.69
CA ALA A 81 6.18 -0.84 0.41
C ALA A 81 7.54 -0.17 0.17
N GLY A 82 7.90 -0.04 -1.11
CA GLY A 82 8.97 0.80 -1.61
C GLY A 82 10.28 0.75 -0.80
N GLN A 83 10.70 1.91 -0.32
CA GLN A 83 11.94 2.06 0.44
C GLN A 83 11.94 1.31 1.80
N HIS A 84 10.80 1.09 2.43
CA HIS A 84 10.70 0.30 3.66
C HIS A 84 11.08 -1.16 3.39
N LEU A 85 10.65 -1.70 2.24
CA LEU A 85 11.08 -3.02 1.75
C LEU A 85 12.60 -3.08 1.58
N SER A 86 13.21 -2.11 0.88
CA SER A 86 14.66 -2.07 0.65
C SER A 86 15.44 -2.08 1.97
N ARG A 87 15.00 -1.30 2.96
CA ARG A 87 15.65 -1.24 4.28
C ARG A 87 15.48 -2.54 5.08
N ALA A 88 14.30 -3.16 5.02
CA ALA A 88 14.05 -4.44 5.65
C ALA A 88 14.94 -5.56 5.05
N ILE A 89 15.15 -5.55 3.72
CA ILE A 89 16.09 -6.46 3.05
C ILE A 89 17.53 -6.18 3.50
N ALA A 90 17.96 -4.93 3.43
CA ALA A 90 19.33 -4.54 3.77
C ALA A 90 19.72 -4.83 5.22
N SER A 91 18.75 -4.77 6.14
CA SER A 91 18.94 -5.14 7.55
C SER A 91 18.94 -6.63 7.82
N GLY A 92 18.58 -7.47 6.83
CA GLY A 92 18.41 -8.91 7.01
C GLY A 92 17.17 -9.29 7.83
N ALA A 93 16.15 -8.42 7.87
CA ALA A 93 14.90 -8.65 8.61
C ALA A 93 13.93 -9.60 7.89
N LEU A 94 14.19 -9.92 6.63
CA LEU A 94 13.34 -10.77 5.78
C LEU A 94 14.06 -12.07 5.43
N GLN A 95 13.27 -13.13 5.17
CA GLN A 95 13.77 -14.35 4.56
C GLN A 95 13.49 -14.35 3.06
N PRO A 96 14.37 -14.96 2.23
CA PRO A 96 14.10 -15.14 0.82
C PRO A 96 12.86 -16.01 0.59
N LEU A 97 12.08 -15.69 -0.44
CA LEU A 97 10.93 -16.48 -0.84
C LEU A 97 11.36 -17.82 -1.46
N ASP A 98 10.70 -18.88 -1.03
CA ASP A 98 10.75 -20.18 -1.73
C ASP A 98 9.74 -20.16 -2.89
N LYS A 99 10.22 -19.79 -4.08
CA LYS A 99 9.37 -19.68 -5.27
C LYS A 99 8.76 -21.02 -5.73
N THR A 100 9.28 -22.15 -5.27
CA THR A 100 8.68 -23.46 -5.56
C THR A 100 7.33 -23.63 -4.85
N ARG A 101 7.08 -22.85 -3.81
CA ARG A 101 5.82 -22.76 -3.06
C ARG A 101 4.89 -21.66 -3.54
N LEU A 102 5.28 -20.92 -4.56
CA LEU A 102 4.57 -19.75 -5.10
C LEU A 102 4.31 -19.92 -6.60
N PRO A 103 3.52 -20.92 -7.02
CA PRO A 103 3.26 -21.17 -8.44
C PRO A 103 2.65 -19.95 -9.16
N HIS A 104 1.84 -19.13 -8.46
CA HIS A 104 1.22 -17.95 -9.05
C HIS A 104 2.20 -16.75 -9.19
N PHE A 105 3.38 -16.81 -8.56
CA PHE A 105 4.41 -15.77 -8.73
C PHE A 105 4.87 -15.64 -10.19
N ALA A 106 4.90 -16.74 -10.94
CA ALA A 106 5.27 -16.73 -12.36
C ALA A 106 4.21 -16.03 -13.26
N GLY A 107 3.01 -15.81 -12.74
CA GLY A 107 1.93 -15.09 -13.42
C GLY A 107 1.94 -13.58 -13.23
N LEU A 108 2.90 -13.04 -12.48
CA LEU A 108 3.07 -11.59 -12.33
C LEU A 108 3.54 -10.96 -13.63
N ASP A 109 3.04 -9.75 -13.94
CA ASP A 109 3.45 -8.97 -15.10
C ASP A 109 4.95 -8.60 -15.02
N ALA A 110 5.68 -8.93 -16.08
CA ALA A 110 7.13 -8.74 -16.14
C ALA A 110 7.55 -7.27 -16.00
N GLU A 111 6.75 -6.32 -16.50
CA GLU A 111 7.02 -4.87 -16.37
C GLU A 111 7.03 -4.47 -14.88
N PHE A 112 6.05 -4.93 -14.10
CA PHE A 112 5.98 -4.61 -12.67
C PHE A 112 7.02 -5.36 -11.83
N VAL A 113 7.36 -6.59 -12.22
CA VAL A 113 8.46 -7.35 -11.61
C VAL A 113 9.80 -6.63 -11.82
N GLU A 114 10.02 -6.03 -13.01
CA GLU A 114 11.21 -5.22 -13.29
C GLU A 114 11.25 -3.95 -12.45
N HIS A 115 10.13 -3.23 -12.34
CA HIS A 115 10.03 -2.06 -11.46
C HIS A 115 10.25 -2.39 -9.99
N MET A 116 9.72 -3.53 -9.51
CA MET A 116 9.92 -4.00 -8.13
C MET A 116 11.39 -4.29 -7.84
N ALA A 117 12.18 -4.68 -8.84
CA ALA A 117 13.61 -4.94 -8.67
C ALA A 117 14.41 -3.71 -8.18
N ALA A 118 13.87 -2.49 -8.30
CA ALA A 118 14.43 -1.29 -7.68
C ALA A 118 14.47 -1.37 -6.14
N PHE A 119 13.53 -2.10 -5.55
CA PHE A 119 13.40 -2.26 -4.10
C PHE A 119 13.88 -3.63 -3.61
N ASP A 120 13.70 -4.67 -4.43
CA ASP A 120 14.09 -6.07 -4.17
C ASP A 120 14.93 -6.61 -5.34
N PRO A 121 16.25 -6.34 -5.39
CA PRO A 121 17.10 -6.81 -6.45
C PRO A 121 17.05 -8.33 -6.65
N GLY A 122 16.62 -8.74 -7.84
CA GLY A 122 16.40 -10.15 -8.20
C GLY A 122 15.07 -10.72 -7.73
N ASN A 123 14.17 -9.89 -7.20
CA ASN A 123 12.81 -10.28 -6.77
C ASN A 123 12.85 -11.51 -5.85
N ARG A 124 13.65 -11.44 -4.79
CA ARG A 124 13.96 -12.57 -3.92
C ARG A 124 13.13 -12.61 -2.64
N TYR A 125 12.60 -11.48 -2.20
CA TYR A 125 12.03 -11.32 -0.87
C TYR A 125 10.58 -10.94 -0.86
N ALA A 126 10.03 -10.43 -1.98
CA ALA A 126 8.72 -9.84 -2.03
C ALA A 126 7.83 -10.40 -3.16
N GLY A 127 6.54 -10.60 -2.87
CA GLY A 127 5.48 -10.75 -3.87
C GLY A 127 4.72 -9.44 -4.03
N ILE A 128 4.31 -9.08 -5.25
CA ILE A 128 3.51 -7.87 -5.50
C ILE A 128 2.07 -8.13 -5.06
N TYR A 129 1.55 -7.31 -4.16
CA TYR A 129 0.15 -7.35 -3.72
C TYR A 129 -0.72 -6.40 -4.54
N ALA A 130 -0.35 -5.13 -4.55
CA ALA A 130 -1.02 -4.09 -5.32
C ALA A 130 0.01 -3.08 -5.82
N TRP A 131 -0.40 -2.30 -6.80
CA TRP A 131 0.36 -1.14 -7.26
C TRP A 131 -0.57 0.02 -7.58
N GLY A 132 -0.02 1.20 -7.58
CA GLY A 132 -0.76 2.40 -7.91
C GLY A 132 0.14 3.58 -8.19
N THR A 133 -0.49 4.72 -8.35
CA THR A 133 0.18 5.98 -8.68
C THR A 133 -0.31 7.09 -7.76
N THR A 134 0.52 8.10 -7.60
CA THR A 134 0.17 9.35 -6.94
C THR A 134 -0.18 10.38 -7.99
N GLY A 135 -1.28 11.09 -7.81
CA GLY A 135 -1.73 12.04 -8.82
C GLY A 135 -2.73 13.06 -8.30
N ILE A 136 -3.60 13.48 -9.18
CA ILE A 136 -4.53 14.59 -8.97
C ILE A 136 -5.95 14.05 -8.85
N GLY A 137 -6.53 14.12 -7.64
CA GLY A 137 -7.95 13.91 -7.40
C GLY A 137 -8.72 15.22 -7.43
N TYR A 138 -9.84 15.29 -8.14
CA TYR A 138 -10.58 16.54 -8.23
C TYR A 138 -12.07 16.36 -8.52
N GLN A 139 -12.86 17.35 -8.09
CA GLN A 139 -14.27 17.47 -8.41
C GLN A 139 -14.44 18.28 -9.71
N GLN A 140 -14.89 17.64 -10.78
CA GLN A 140 -15.02 18.24 -12.11
C GLN A 140 -15.78 19.56 -12.11
N GLN A 141 -16.95 19.60 -11.48
CA GLN A 141 -17.83 20.78 -11.48
C GLN A 141 -17.22 21.93 -10.69
N ALA A 142 -16.60 21.64 -9.53
CA ALA A 142 -15.99 22.64 -8.67
C ALA A 142 -14.77 23.28 -9.35
N ILE A 143 -13.97 22.46 -10.05
CA ILE A 143 -12.81 22.94 -10.82
C ILE A 143 -13.28 23.79 -12.00
N ALA A 144 -14.20 23.28 -12.83
CA ALA A 144 -14.69 23.99 -14.01
C ALA A 144 -15.36 25.34 -13.69
N ALA A 145 -16.06 25.43 -12.55
CA ALA A 145 -16.67 26.67 -12.07
C ALA A 145 -15.66 27.77 -11.74
N ARG A 146 -14.41 27.41 -11.38
CA ARG A 146 -13.34 28.35 -11.00
C ARG A 146 -12.33 28.60 -12.11
N MET A 147 -12.10 27.59 -12.93
CA MET A 147 -11.14 27.62 -14.03
C MET A 147 -11.57 26.60 -15.09
N ALA A 148 -12.29 27.06 -16.11
CA ALA A 148 -12.86 26.19 -17.16
C ALA A 148 -11.77 25.46 -17.98
N ASP A 149 -10.60 26.07 -18.12
CA ASP A 149 -9.41 25.58 -18.83
C ASP A 149 -8.32 25.05 -17.86
N ALA A 150 -8.71 24.59 -16.66
CA ALA A 150 -7.78 24.07 -15.67
C ALA A 150 -6.94 22.91 -16.24
N PRO A 151 -5.62 22.89 -16.01
CA PRO A 151 -4.72 21.87 -16.54
C PRO A 151 -4.83 20.56 -15.75
N THR A 152 -5.98 19.88 -15.81
CA THR A 152 -6.31 18.70 -14.99
C THR A 152 -5.39 17.49 -15.24
N ASP A 153 -4.60 17.51 -16.30
CA ASP A 153 -3.62 16.48 -16.69
C ASP A 153 -2.17 16.86 -16.32
N SER A 154 -1.96 17.88 -15.50
CA SER A 154 -0.64 18.41 -15.18
C SER A 154 -0.49 18.67 -13.69
N TRP A 155 0.70 18.39 -13.14
CA TRP A 155 1.07 18.82 -11.78
C TRP A 155 0.87 20.32 -11.53
N ALA A 156 0.75 21.14 -12.58
CA ALA A 156 0.41 22.56 -12.47
C ALA A 156 -0.88 22.79 -11.67
N MET A 157 -1.85 21.87 -11.70
CA MET A 157 -3.07 21.94 -10.87
C MET A 157 -2.78 22.18 -9.39
N LEU A 158 -1.75 21.53 -8.89
CA LEU A 158 -1.36 21.56 -7.46
C LEU A 158 -0.10 22.40 -7.23
N LEU A 159 0.78 22.49 -8.22
CA LEU A 159 2.13 23.04 -8.02
C LEU A 159 2.36 24.40 -8.71
N ASP A 160 1.47 24.87 -9.58
CA ASP A 160 1.52 26.26 -10.04
C ASP A 160 0.80 27.17 -9.02
N PRO A 161 1.49 28.15 -8.38
CA PRO A 161 0.86 29.03 -7.41
C PRO A 161 -0.33 29.82 -7.96
N GLN A 162 -0.32 30.18 -9.26
CA GLN A 162 -1.42 30.94 -9.89
C GLN A 162 -2.63 30.06 -10.16
N VAL A 163 -2.41 28.75 -10.43
CA VAL A 163 -3.47 27.78 -10.67
C VAL A 163 -4.07 27.30 -9.35
N VAL A 164 -3.25 26.78 -8.42
CA VAL A 164 -3.75 26.19 -7.17
C VAL A 164 -4.47 27.18 -6.28
N SER A 165 -4.06 28.47 -6.29
CA SER A 165 -4.72 29.53 -5.52
C SER A 165 -6.18 29.74 -5.93
N ARG A 166 -6.57 29.41 -7.17
CA ARG A 166 -7.95 29.49 -7.65
C ARG A 166 -8.90 28.51 -6.94
N PHE A 167 -8.34 27.48 -6.31
CA PHE A 167 -9.08 26.39 -5.67
C PHE A 167 -8.99 26.43 -4.15
N ALA A 168 -8.29 27.39 -3.55
CA ALA A 168 -8.08 27.49 -2.12
C ALA A 168 -9.40 27.60 -1.32
N ASP A 169 -10.42 28.26 -1.87
CA ASP A 169 -11.74 28.45 -1.24
C ASP A 169 -12.53 27.13 -1.15
N CYS A 170 -12.46 26.27 -2.18
CA CYS A 170 -13.15 24.98 -2.16
C CYS A 170 -12.33 23.86 -1.49
N GLY A 171 -11.08 24.14 -1.15
CA GLY A 171 -10.22 23.23 -0.40
C GLY A 171 -9.27 22.42 -1.26
N VAL A 172 -8.00 22.51 -0.89
CA VAL A 172 -6.90 21.76 -1.48
C VAL A 172 -6.22 20.95 -0.40
N SER A 173 -6.04 19.65 -0.61
CA SER A 173 -5.33 18.77 0.32
C SER A 173 -4.13 18.10 -0.34
N TYR A 174 -3.11 17.83 0.47
CA TYR A 174 -1.94 17.08 0.05
C TYR A 174 -1.75 15.86 0.94
N LEU A 175 -1.06 14.85 0.42
CA LEU A 175 -0.64 13.70 1.20
C LEU A 175 0.31 14.12 2.33
N ASN A 176 0.21 13.46 3.47
CA ASN A 176 1.13 13.63 4.59
C ASN A 176 2.35 12.70 4.44
N ASP A 177 2.96 12.71 3.25
CA ASP A 177 4.15 11.94 2.94
C ASP A 177 5.20 12.83 2.23
N PRO A 178 6.40 13.01 2.84
CA PRO A 178 7.45 13.84 2.26
C PRO A 178 7.96 13.32 0.92
N ASN A 179 7.98 12.00 0.72
CA ASN A 179 8.48 11.42 -0.53
C ASN A 179 7.53 11.72 -1.68
N GLU A 180 6.22 11.57 -1.45
CA GLU A 180 5.19 11.82 -2.46
C GLU A 180 5.14 13.30 -2.87
N VAL A 181 5.07 14.18 -1.88
CA VAL A 181 4.95 15.63 -2.11
C VAL A 181 6.19 16.19 -2.81
N PHE A 182 7.38 15.80 -2.35
CA PHE A 182 8.62 16.28 -2.98
C PHE A 182 8.89 15.62 -4.32
N ALA A 183 8.54 14.35 -4.52
CA ALA A 183 8.66 13.72 -5.83
C ALA A 183 7.83 14.43 -6.90
N ALA A 184 6.59 14.80 -6.57
CA ALA A 184 5.73 15.59 -7.45
C ALA A 184 6.36 16.96 -7.77
N ALA A 185 6.88 17.66 -6.75
CA ALA A 185 7.54 18.96 -6.93
C ALA A 185 8.82 18.85 -7.78
N PHE A 186 9.66 17.85 -7.54
CA PHE A 186 10.84 17.58 -8.36
C PHE A 186 10.45 17.35 -9.81
N ARG A 187 9.43 16.49 -10.03
CA ARG A 187 8.98 16.15 -11.37
C ARG A 187 8.42 17.37 -12.11
N TYR A 188 7.61 18.18 -11.44
CA TYR A 188 7.08 19.42 -11.99
C TYR A 188 8.17 20.41 -12.37
N LEU A 189 9.26 20.49 -11.60
CA LEU A 189 10.41 21.36 -11.86
C LEU A 189 11.40 20.77 -12.87
N GLY A 190 11.13 19.57 -13.44
CA GLY A 190 12.07 18.89 -14.36
C GLY A 190 13.32 18.33 -13.66
N LEU A 191 13.25 18.14 -12.33
CA LEU A 191 14.33 17.60 -11.52
C LEU A 191 14.13 16.09 -11.30
N ASP A 192 15.20 15.40 -10.93
CA ASP A 192 15.20 13.96 -10.61
C ASP A 192 15.44 13.73 -9.12
N ILE A 193 14.41 13.29 -8.39
CA ILE A 193 14.50 13.04 -6.96
C ILE A 193 15.49 11.90 -6.62
N ASN A 194 15.72 10.96 -7.55
CA ASN A 194 16.64 9.84 -7.35
C ASN A 194 18.12 10.26 -7.37
N LYS A 195 18.43 11.45 -7.86
CA LYS A 195 19.78 12.06 -7.73
C LYS A 195 20.08 12.52 -6.30
N GLN A 196 19.05 12.69 -5.47
CA GLN A 196 19.16 13.07 -4.06
C GLN A 196 20.01 14.32 -3.80
N SER A 197 19.94 15.28 -4.73
CA SER A 197 20.64 16.56 -4.65
C SER A 197 20.02 17.45 -3.56
N LEU A 198 20.84 17.89 -2.61
CA LEU A 198 20.37 18.82 -1.55
C LEU A 198 20.05 20.21 -2.10
N ASP A 199 20.66 20.62 -3.20
CA ASP A 199 20.36 21.91 -3.83
C ASP A 199 19.04 21.84 -4.59
N ASP A 200 18.76 20.74 -5.29
CA ASP A 200 17.47 20.51 -5.92
C ASP A 200 16.35 20.41 -4.86
N LEU A 201 16.64 19.81 -3.71
CA LEU A 201 15.70 19.77 -2.58
C LEU A 201 15.34 21.18 -2.08
N LYS A 202 16.32 22.10 -1.98
CA LYS A 202 16.05 23.49 -1.62
C LYS A 202 15.19 24.21 -2.66
N LEU A 203 15.44 23.94 -3.96
CA LEU A 203 14.61 24.50 -5.04
C LEU A 203 13.16 24.02 -4.95
N ALA A 204 12.96 22.71 -4.73
CA ALA A 204 11.63 22.11 -4.56
C ALA A 204 10.94 22.67 -3.28
N GLU A 205 11.65 22.80 -2.18
CA GLU A 205 11.13 23.39 -0.94
C GLU A 205 10.69 24.85 -1.14
N ALA A 206 11.54 25.66 -1.76
CA ALA A 206 11.23 27.06 -2.06
C ALA A 206 10.03 27.20 -3.03
N HIS A 207 9.84 26.23 -3.93
CA HIS A 207 8.68 26.17 -4.81
C HIS A 207 7.41 25.80 -4.03
N LEU A 208 7.45 24.74 -3.23
CA LEU A 208 6.35 24.29 -2.39
C LEU A 208 5.89 25.35 -1.39
N ALA A 209 6.81 26.16 -0.86
CA ALA A 209 6.48 27.29 0.00
C ALA A 209 5.55 28.32 -0.66
N LYS A 210 5.62 28.48 -2.00
CA LYS A 210 4.74 29.39 -2.75
C LYS A 210 3.31 28.87 -2.86
N VAL A 211 3.12 27.55 -2.91
CA VAL A 211 1.79 26.92 -3.01
C VAL A 211 1.19 26.64 -1.62
N ARG A 212 2.03 26.63 -0.57
CA ARG A 212 1.61 26.33 0.81
C ARG A 212 0.37 27.11 1.29
N PRO A 213 0.21 28.42 1.02
CA PRO A 213 -0.96 29.18 1.46
C PRO A 213 -2.29 28.66 0.91
N SER A 214 -2.27 27.95 -0.22
CA SER A 214 -3.46 27.36 -0.85
C SER A 214 -3.81 25.99 -0.28
N ILE A 215 -2.91 25.33 0.45
CA ILE A 215 -3.10 23.99 0.99
C ILE A 215 -3.80 24.07 2.35
N ARG A 216 -4.98 23.46 2.44
CA ARG A 216 -5.80 23.43 3.65
C ARG A 216 -5.21 22.52 4.72
N TYR A 217 -4.77 21.30 4.33
CA TYR A 217 -4.14 20.33 5.24
C TYR A 217 -3.29 19.30 4.48
N PHE A 218 -2.52 18.51 5.26
CA PHE A 218 -1.77 17.34 4.84
C PHE A 218 -2.30 16.13 5.59
N ASP A 219 -2.86 15.14 4.88
CA ASP A 219 -3.42 13.94 5.48
C ASP A 219 -3.55 12.82 4.42
N ASN A 220 -3.41 11.56 4.82
CA ASN A 220 -3.44 10.42 3.91
C ASN A 220 -4.85 9.83 3.73
N ASP A 221 -5.71 9.91 4.74
CA ASP A 221 -7.00 9.22 4.77
C ASP A 221 -8.19 10.19 4.73
N ARG A 222 -8.07 11.31 5.42
CA ARG A 222 -9.12 12.33 5.51
C ARG A 222 -9.59 12.83 4.15
N ASN A 223 -8.69 12.88 3.16
CA ASN A 223 -8.99 13.35 1.82
C ASN A 223 -10.07 12.51 1.12
N ILE A 224 -10.23 11.21 1.48
CA ILE A 224 -11.27 10.33 0.94
C ILE A 224 -12.66 10.91 1.30
N ASN A 225 -12.90 11.10 2.58
CA ASN A 225 -14.18 11.61 3.07
C ASN A 225 -14.43 13.05 2.61
N ASP A 226 -13.41 13.92 2.66
CA ASP A 226 -13.55 15.32 2.28
C ASP A 226 -13.83 15.49 0.78
N LEU A 227 -13.23 14.67 -0.09
CA LEU A 227 -13.56 14.61 -1.52
C LEU A 227 -14.98 14.08 -1.73
N ALA A 228 -15.34 12.96 -1.08
CA ALA A 228 -16.66 12.36 -1.18
C ALA A 228 -17.77 13.32 -0.70
N ASN A 229 -17.50 14.11 0.33
CA ASN A 229 -18.45 15.07 0.90
C ASN A 229 -18.51 16.40 0.15
N GLY A 230 -17.48 16.75 -0.61
CA GLY A 230 -17.37 18.04 -1.27
C GLY A 230 -16.71 19.13 -0.41
N ASP A 231 -16.11 18.75 0.72
CA ASP A 231 -15.36 19.67 1.59
C ASP A 231 -13.99 20.03 1.01
N THR A 232 -13.49 19.20 0.10
CA THR A 232 -12.26 19.41 -0.68
C THR A 232 -12.57 19.18 -2.16
N CYS A 233 -12.12 20.08 -3.03
CA CYS A 233 -12.37 19.98 -4.47
C CYS A 233 -11.14 19.53 -5.26
N LEU A 234 -9.94 19.56 -4.66
CA LEU A 234 -8.65 19.22 -5.29
C LEU A 234 -7.74 18.55 -4.26
N ALA A 235 -7.13 17.45 -4.65
CA ALA A 235 -6.25 16.69 -3.77
C ALA A 235 -5.03 16.14 -4.52
N MET A 236 -3.86 16.19 -3.90
CA MET A 236 -2.79 15.24 -4.19
C MET A 236 -3.15 13.95 -3.46
N SER A 237 -3.35 12.86 -4.20
CA SER A 237 -3.87 11.62 -3.64
C SER A 237 -3.38 10.38 -4.40
N TRP A 238 -3.52 9.23 -3.78
CA TRP A 238 -3.39 7.95 -4.46
C TRP A 238 -4.65 7.64 -5.27
N ASN A 239 -4.48 6.93 -6.39
CA ASN A 239 -5.59 6.63 -7.30
C ASN A 239 -6.77 5.92 -6.61
N GLY A 240 -6.50 4.89 -5.80
CA GLY A 240 -7.55 4.14 -5.09
C GLY A 240 -8.35 5.00 -4.11
N ASN A 241 -7.70 5.93 -3.38
CA ASN A 241 -8.39 6.84 -2.47
C ASN A 241 -9.44 7.70 -3.19
N VAL A 242 -9.11 8.18 -4.40
CA VAL A 242 -10.06 8.99 -5.20
C VAL A 242 -11.21 8.12 -5.72
N SER A 243 -10.93 6.87 -6.09
CA SER A 243 -11.95 5.91 -6.52
C SER A 243 -12.90 5.53 -5.37
N ILE A 244 -12.36 5.28 -4.17
CA ILE A 244 -13.15 5.07 -2.96
C ILE A 244 -14.03 6.28 -2.66
N ALA A 245 -13.47 7.49 -2.73
CA ALA A 245 -14.23 8.72 -2.52
C ALA A 245 -15.36 8.88 -3.56
N ALA A 246 -15.12 8.50 -4.82
CA ALA A 246 -16.14 8.52 -5.87
C ALA A 246 -17.27 7.52 -5.60
N ALA A 247 -16.94 6.29 -5.15
CA ALA A 247 -17.92 5.29 -4.77
C ALA A 247 -18.78 5.76 -3.58
N GLN A 248 -18.16 6.29 -2.52
CA GLN A 248 -18.86 6.83 -1.36
C GLN A 248 -19.78 8.01 -1.72
N ALA A 249 -19.32 8.90 -2.61
CA ALA A 249 -20.15 10.01 -3.10
C ALA A 249 -21.37 9.52 -3.87
N ALA A 250 -21.21 8.49 -4.71
CA ALA A 250 -22.30 7.88 -5.46
C ALA A 250 -23.32 7.19 -4.55
N GLU A 251 -22.86 6.42 -3.56
CA GLU A 251 -23.72 5.78 -2.55
C GLU A 251 -24.51 6.80 -1.73
N ALA A 252 -23.89 7.94 -1.41
CA ALA A 252 -24.53 9.04 -0.71
C ALA A 252 -25.46 9.89 -1.59
N GLY A 253 -25.63 9.53 -2.88
CA GLY A 253 -26.46 10.27 -3.85
C GLY A 253 -25.96 11.67 -4.16
N LYS A 254 -24.65 11.92 -4.03
CA LYS A 254 -24.05 13.23 -4.31
C LYS A 254 -23.88 13.44 -5.81
N ALA A 255 -24.18 14.66 -6.29
CA ALA A 255 -24.24 14.98 -7.71
C ALA A 255 -22.84 15.36 -8.30
N HIS A 256 -21.75 15.34 -7.53
CA HIS A 256 -20.44 15.74 -8.03
C HIS A 256 -19.64 14.56 -8.60
N SER A 257 -18.99 14.80 -9.75
CA SER A 257 -18.07 13.82 -10.35
C SER A 257 -16.66 13.99 -9.81
N LEU A 258 -16.14 12.94 -9.23
CA LEU A 258 -14.72 12.85 -8.84
C LEU A 258 -13.91 12.16 -9.92
N HIS A 259 -12.76 12.69 -10.22
CA HIS A 259 -11.83 12.15 -11.19
C HIS A 259 -10.42 12.07 -10.61
N TYR A 260 -9.71 11.04 -11.03
CA TYR A 260 -8.27 10.93 -10.81
C TYR A 260 -7.53 11.10 -12.14
N ARG A 261 -6.39 11.79 -12.11
CA ARG A 261 -5.52 11.93 -13.28
C ARG A 261 -4.07 11.69 -12.92
N ILE A 262 -3.40 10.88 -13.73
CA ILE A 262 -1.95 10.76 -13.75
C ILE A 262 -1.42 11.98 -14.51
N PRO A 263 -0.54 12.80 -13.91
CA PRO A 263 0.00 13.98 -14.57
C PRO A 263 0.90 13.63 -15.76
N LYS A 264 0.80 14.40 -16.82
CA LYS A 264 1.59 14.17 -18.06
C LYS A 264 3.10 14.30 -17.88
N GLU A 265 3.54 15.01 -16.85
CA GLU A 265 4.96 15.09 -16.48
C GLU A 265 5.48 13.76 -15.94
N GLY A 266 4.58 12.80 -15.65
CA GLY A 266 4.86 11.54 -14.98
C GLY A 266 4.78 11.63 -13.47
N THR A 267 4.68 10.48 -12.83
CA THR A 267 4.51 10.38 -11.38
C THR A 267 5.12 9.12 -10.80
N LEU A 268 5.12 9.04 -9.48
CA LEU A 268 5.54 7.85 -8.75
C LEU A 268 4.62 6.66 -9.04
N LEU A 269 5.25 5.54 -9.34
CA LEU A 269 4.72 4.19 -9.30
C LEU A 269 5.15 3.58 -7.96
N TRP A 270 4.20 3.21 -7.14
CA TRP A 270 4.45 2.54 -5.88
C TRP A 270 3.89 1.12 -5.89
N PHE A 271 4.45 0.28 -5.03
CA PHE A 271 4.05 -1.10 -4.84
C PHE A 271 3.83 -1.38 -3.36
N ASP A 272 2.74 -2.07 -3.06
CA ASP A 272 2.59 -2.81 -1.83
C ASP A 272 3.03 -4.25 -2.06
N ALA A 273 3.91 -4.70 -1.20
CA ALA A 273 4.61 -5.95 -1.33
C ALA A 273 4.37 -6.84 -0.12
N MET A 274 4.13 -8.11 -0.38
CA MET A 274 4.03 -9.16 0.63
C MET A 274 5.41 -9.71 0.94
N VAL A 275 5.81 -9.72 2.21
CA VAL A 275 7.11 -10.20 2.68
C VAL A 275 6.96 -11.16 3.86
N ILE A 276 7.94 -12.04 4.02
CA ILE A 276 7.99 -12.99 5.14
C ILE A 276 9.13 -12.56 6.07
N PRO A 277 8.86 -12.19 7.34
CA PRO A 277 9.88 -11.87 8.31
C PRO A 277 10.88 -13.03 8.48
N LYS A 278 12.14 -12.71 8.79
CA LYS A 278 13.18 -13.72 8.95
C LYS A 278 12.85 -14.73 10.05
N ASP A 279 12.16 -14.29 11.08
CA ASP A 279 11.78 -15.04 12.28
C ASP A 279 10.28 -15.39 12.31
N ALA A 280 9.63 -15.40 11.15
CA ALA A 280 8.23 -15.82 11.03
C ALA A 280 8.03 -17.20 11.67
N PRO A 281 7.07 -17.35 12.60
CA PRO A 281 6.79 -18.62 13.26
C PRO A 281 6.33 -19.72 12.29
N ASN A 282 5.57 -19.34 11.26
CA ASN A 282 4.93 -20.28 10.33
C ASN A 282 5.21 -19.93 8.84
N PRO A 283 6.48 -19.93 8.38
CA PRO A 283 6.84 -19.44 7.05
C PRO A 283 6.19 -20.27 5.92
N GLN A 284 5.85 -21.51 6.16
CA GLN A 284 5.14 -22.35 5.16
C GLN A 284 3.70 -21.89 4.96
N ALA A 285 3.00 -21.55 6.05
CA ALA A 285 1.65 -21.01 5.99
C ALA A 285 1.66 -19.59 5.36
N ALA A 286 2.71 -18.81 5.62
CA ALA A 286 2.91 -17.51 4.98
C ALA A 286 3.06 -17.63 3.46
N HIS A 287 3.85 -18.59 2.96
CA HIS A 287 3.94 -18.83 1.51
C HIS A 287 2.59 -19.29 0.92
N ALA A 288 1.85 -20.15 1.63
CA ALA A 288 0.55 -20.60 1.15
C ALA A 288 -0.47 -19.43 1.07
N LEU A 289 -0.48 -18.54 2.07
CA LEU A 289 -1.34 -17.35 2.03
C LEU A 289 -0.89 -16.37 0.94
N MET A 290 0.41 -16.13 0.81
CA MET A 290 0.96 -15.27 -0.26
C MET A 290 0.58 -15.78 -1.64
N ASP A 291 0.70 -17.09 -1.88
CA ASP A 291 0.33 -17.70 -3.17
C ASP A 291 -1.18 -17.60 -3.43
N HIS A 292 -2.01 -17.84 -2.40
CA HIS A 292 -3.45 -17.66 -2.48
C HIS A 292 -3.83 -16.22 -2.88
N LEU A 293 -3.17 -15.22 -2.28
CA LEU A 293 -3.43 -13.80 -2.58
C LEU A 293 -3.01 -13.40 -4.01
N MET A 294 -2.12 -14.17 -4.66
CA MET A 294 -1.74 -13.97 -6.06
C MET A 294 -2.59 -14.79 -7.05
N GLN A 295 -3.56 -15.61 -6.60
CA GLN A 295 -4.49 -16.29 -7.50
C GLN A 295 -5.33 -15.27 -8.28
N PRO A 296 -5.57 -15.49 -9.59
CA PRO A 296 -6.27 -14.50 -10.43
C PRO A 296 -7.63 -14.05 -9.89
N GLU A 297 -8.48 -14.98 -9.46
CA GLU A 297 -9.82 -14.64 -8.95
C GLU A 297 -9.75 -13.93 -7.58
N VAL A 298 -8.77 -14.28 -6.74
CA VAL A 298 -8.59 -13.70 -5.42
C VAL A 298 -8.11 -12.25 -5.54
N ILE A 299 -7.05 -12.05 -6.33
CA ILE A 299 -6.49 -10.70 -6.49
C ILE A 299 -7.43 -9.77 -7.27
N ALA A 300 -8.24 -10.31 -8.20
CA ALA A 300 -9.29 -9.56 -8.87
C ALA A 300 -10.36 -9.07 -7.87
N ALA A 301 -10.81 -9.95 -6.97
CA ALA A 301 -11.75 -9.55 -5.91
C ALA A 301 -11.19 -8.46 -4.99
N ILE A 302 -9.89 -8.55 -4.66
CA ILE A 302 -9.18 -7.52 -3.89
C ILE A 302 -9.17 -6.19 -4.67
N THR A 303 -8.79 -6.21 -5.97
CA THR A 303 -8.83 -5.02 -6.84
C THR A 303 -10.24 -4.41 -6.89
N ASN A 304 -11.27 -5.23 -7.03
CA ASN A 304 -12.67 -4.75 -7.09
C ASN A 304 -13.12 -4.11 -5.76
N SER A 305 -12.54 -4.53 -4.64
CA SER A 305 -12.88 -4.02 -3.31
C SER A 305 -12.08 -2.77 -2.93
N THR A 306 -10.81 -2.71 -3.36
CA THR A 306 -9.86 -1.67 -2.92
C THR A 306 -9.62 -0.60 -3.98
N TYR A 307 -10.04 -0.82 -5.24
CA TYR A 307 -9.78 0.02 -6.40
C TYR A 307 -8.29 0.20 -6.76
N TYR A 308 -7.40 -0.61 -6.18
CA TYR A 308 -6.00 -0.63 -6.56
C TYR A 308 -5.71 -1.71 -7.59
N ALA A 309 -4.83 -1.41 -8.53
CA ALA A 309 -4.47 -2.35 -9.57
C ALA A 309 -3.61 -3.50 -9.01
N ASN A 310 -3.79 -4.69 -9.58
CA ASN A 310 -2.92 -5.83 -9.33
C ASN A 310 -1.93 -6.04 -10.49
N ALA A 311 -0.92 -6.85 -10.24
CA ALA A 311 0.12 -7.19 -11.22
C ALA A 311 -0.08 -8.58 -11.84
N VAL A 312 -1.30 -9.12 -11.85
CA VAL A 312 -1.62 -10.47 -12.38
C VAL A 312 -2.51 -10.33 -13.64
N PRO A 313 -1.97 -10.33 -14.86
CA PRO A 313 -2.77 -10.15 -16.07
C PRO A 313 -3.91 -11.17 -16.23
N ALA A 314 -3.72 -12.38 -15.71
CA ALA A 314 -4.77 -13.42 -15.72
C ALA A 314 -5.99 -13.07 -14.86
N ALA A 315 -5.89 -12.06 -13.98
CA ALA A 315 -7.00 -11.57 -13.16
C ALA A 315 -7.96 -10.64 -13.94
N ASN A 316 -7.50 -10.03 -15.05
CA ASN A 316 -8.25 -9.02 -15.79
C ASN A 316 -9.69 -9.43 -16.18
N PRO A 317 -9.99 -10.69 -16.59
CA PRO A 317 -11.37 -11.09 -16.90
C PRO A 317 -12.33 -11.03 -15.69
N SER A 318 -11.79 -11.04 -14.47
CA SER A 318 -12.56 -11.01 -13.21
C SER A 318 -12.52 -9.64 -12.51
N VAL A 319 -11.75 -8.68 -13.03
CA VAL A 319 -11.78 -7.30 -12.57
C VAL A 319 -13.00 -6.58 -13.14
N ASP A 320 -13.67 -5.77 -12.32
CA ASP A 320 -14.80 -4.94 -12.77
C ASP A 320 -14.37 -4.11 -13.99
N PRO A 321 -15.13 -4.16 -15.11
CA PRO A 321 -14.82 -3.38 -16.30
C PRO A 321 -14.70 -1.88 -16.05
N ALA A 322 -15.42 -1.33 -15.07
CA ALA A 322 -15.30 0.09 -14.70
C ALA A 322 -13.93 0.42 -14.10
N ILE A 323 -13.33 -0.51 -13.36
CA ILE A 323 -11.99 -0.37 -12.79
C ILE A 323 -10.92 -0.68 -13.84
N LEU A 324 -11.08 -1.79 -14.57
CA LEU A 324 -10.11 -2.23 -15.58
C LEU A 324 -9.93 -1.20 -16.71
N ASN A 325 -11.00 -0.50 -17.10
CA ASN A 325 -10.98 0.51 -18.15
C ASN A 325 -10.73 1.94 -17.64
N ASP A 326 -10.56 2.13 -16.32
CA ASP A 326 -10.18 3.42 -15.77
C ASP A 326 -8.69 3.69 -16.01
N PRO A 327 -8.32 4.72 -16.81
CA PRO A 327 -6.91 5.03 -17.06
C PRO A 327 -6.17 5.59 -15.84
N GLY A 328 -6.87 5.91 -14.78
CA GLY A 328 -6.28 6.27 -13.48
C GLY A 328 -5.80 5.05 -12.70
N THR A 329 -6.47 3.91 -12.88
CA THR A 329 -6.14 2.65 -12.20
C THR A 329 -5.29 1.73 -13.08
N TYR A 330 -5.69 1.54 -14.35
CA TYR A 330 -4.95 0.79 -15.35
C TYR A 330 -4.53 1.69 -16.51
N PRO A 331 -3.49 2.52 -16.35
CA PRO A 331 -3.07 3.47 -17.36
C PRO A 331 -2.58 2.76 -18.63
N PRO A 332 -2.86 3.33 -19.81
CA PRO A 332 -2.33 2.81 -21.06
C PRO A 332 -0.81 2.90 -21.10
N GLN A 333 -0.17 2.05 -21.91
CA GLN A 333 1.30 1.94 -21.98
C GLN A 333 2.01 3.28 -22.20
N ALA A 334 1.44 4.17 -23.00
CA ALA A 334 2.01 5.50 -23.23
C ALA A 334 2.11 6.35 -21.94
N VAL A 335 1.18 6.18 -21.02
CA VAL A 335 1.19 6.85 -19.71
C VAL A 335 2.14 6.12 -18.75
N ARG A 336 2.13 4.77 -18.76
CA ARG A 336 3.03 3.95 -17.95
C ARG A 336 4.50 4.27 -18.19
N ALA A 337 4.89 4.58 -19.42
CA ALA A 337 6.26 4.99 -19.77
C ALA A 337 6.75 6.25 -19.03
N GLY A 338 5.84 7.06 -18.47
CA GLY A 338 6.16 8.23 -17.66
C GLY A 338 6.20 7.94 -16.15
N LEU A 339 5.85 6.72 -15.74
CA LEU A 339 5.89 6.32 -14.33
C LEU A 339 7.33 6.00 -13.92
N TYR A 340 7.66 6.27 -12.66
CA TYR A 340 8.97 5.97 -12.12
C TYR A 340 8.90 5.56 -10.65
N THR A 341 9.82 4.72 -10.24
CA THR A 341 10.01 4.33 -8.84
C THR A 341 10.99 5.26 -8.15
N LYS A 342 10.80 5.48 -6.86
CA LYS A 342 11.71 6.27 -6.04
C LYS A 342 12.63 5.35 -5.24
N ASN A 343 13.94 5.52 -5.45
CA ASN A 343 14.96 4.78 -4.70
C ASN A 343 14.95 5.16 -3.21
N ASP A 344 15.52 4.27 -2.38
CA ASP A 344 15.71 4.58 -0.95
C ASP A 344 16.60 5.82 -0.77
N ASN A 345 16.25 6.63 0.23
CA ASN A 345 16.98 7.85 0.52
C ASN A 345 18.27 7.57 1.28
N ALA A 346 19.40 8.15 0.83
CA ALA A 346 20.55 8.27 1.68
C ALA A 346 20.20 9.00 2.98
N LYS A 347 20.79 8.59 4.10
CA LYS A 347 20.47 9.13 5.45
C LYS A 347 20.51 10.67 5.52
N ALA A 348 21.46 11.30 4.83
CA ALA A 348 21.58 12.75 4.80
C ALA A 348 20.42 13.41 4.07
N PHE A 349 20.05 12.87 2.89
CA PHE A 349 18.93 13.36 2.10
C PHE A 349 17.60 13.16 2.83
N ASN A 350 17.38 11.98 3.42
CA ASN A 350 16.17 11.69 4.18
C ASN A 350 15.95 12.66 5.35
N ARG A 351 17.01 12.94 6.14
CA ARG A 351 16.94 13.94 7.21
C ARG A 351 16.63 15.34 6.70
N ALA A 352 17.19 15.73 5.56
CA ALA A 352 16.94 17.03 4.95
C ALA A 352 15.50 17.12 4.43
N LEU A 353 15.02 16.09 3.74
CA LEU A 353 13.67 15.96 3.21
C LEU A 353 12.61 16.04 4.33
N THR A 354 12.79 15.28 5.41
CA THR A 354 11.87 15.31 6.56
C THR A 354 11.81 16.69 7.20
N ARG A 355 12.95 17.37 7.35
CA ARG A 355 12.97 18.76 7.88
C ARG A 355 12.30 19.74 6.94
N ALA A 356 12.55 19.65 5.63
CA ALA A 356 11.91 20.50 4.63
C ALA A 356 10.38 20.31 4.63
N PHE A 357 9.91 19.07 4.73
CA PHE A 357 8.49 18.76 4.83
C PHE A 357 7.86 19.29 6.13
N SER A 358 8.58 19.21 7.26
CA SER A 358 8.09 19.78 8.54
C SER A 358 7.93 21.29 8.45
N ARG A 359 8.89 22.01 7.83
CA ARG A 359 8.77 23.46 7.58
C ARG A 359 7.61 23.77 6.63
N LEU A 360 7.46 23.00 5.56
CA LEU A 360 6.33 23.16 4.65
C LEU A 360 4.99 23.03 5.37
N LYS A 361 4.82 22.03 6.24
CA LYS A 361 3.56 21.84 7.00
C LYS A 361 3.30 22.98 7.97
N SER A 362 4.32 23.46 8.69
CA SER A 362 4.18 24.57 9.64
C SER A 362 4.00 25.92 8.96
N GLY A 363 4.37 26.06 7.69
CA GLY A 363 4.34 27.33 6.97
C GLY A 363 5.48 28.27 7.34
N THR A 364 6.62 27.72 7.82
CA THR A 364 7.80 28.47 8.28
C THR A 364 9.01 28.25 7.38
#